data_ab0e93482a0d3f8158fe0287d78c0edc
#
_entry.id   ab0e93482a0d3f8158fe0287d78c0edc
#
_cell.length_a   1.000
_cell.length_b   1.000
_cell.length_c   1.000
_cell.angle_alpha   90.00
_cell.angle_beta   90.00
_cell.angle_gamma   90.00
#
_symmetry.space_group_name_H-M   'P 1'
#
loop_
_entity.id
_entity.type
_entity.pdbx_description
1 polymer ?
#
loop_
_entity_poly.entity_id
_entity_poly.type
_entity_poly.pdbx_seq_one_letter_code
_entity_poly.pdbx_strand_id
1 'polypeptide(L)'
;MLGTDIENTNTEYPTETTVFQLAAITPENHKYWDGYKSDGQTYIDPNGVGYYLSKSSTRSAKYEKNFPQVTVGERSTKPTSGDWVSLTLQHGKAPRGASYEYAVLPRTDAVSLKAFAKKPSYKVLQQDRNAHIVRSLTDNLTSYVLFETPQTLPADGLLQKADTSCLVMIREDRANCY
;
A
#
# COMPACT_ATOMS: atom_id res chain seq x y z
N MET A 1 -2.20 0.41 4.10
CA MET A 1 -3.01 0.83 2.91
C MET A 1 -3.86 -0.34 2.46
N LEU A 2 -5.14 -0.10 2.28
CA LEU A 2 -6.10 -1.09 1.79
C LEU A 2 -6.84 -0.51 0.59
N GLY A 3 -7.18 -1.35 -0.37
CA GLY A 3 -8.06 -1.01 -1.48
C GLY A 3 -8.95 -2.20 -1.81
N THR A 4 -10.20 -1.93 -2.14
CA THR A 4 -11.22 -2.93 -2.45
C THR A 4 -12.07 -2.47 -3.61
N ASP A 5 -12.83 -3.41 -4.14
CA ASP A 5 -13.84 -3.18 -5.18
C ASP A 5 -13.27 -2.49 -6.43
N ILE A 6 -12.00 -2.82 -6.75
CA ILE A 6 -11.34 -2.27 -7.93
C ILE A 6 -11.94 -2.95 -9.15
N GLU A 7 -12.61 -2.15 -9.95
CA GLU A 7 -13.25 -2.64 -11.15
C GLU A 7 -13.23 -1.61 -12.29
N ASN A 8 -13.21 -2.10 -13.51
CA ASN A 8 -13.47 -1.35 -14.71
C ASN A 8 -13.88 -2.27 -15.86
N THR A 9 -14.21 -1.69 -16.99
CA THR A 9 -14.62 -2.43 -18.20
C THR A 9 -13.57 -2.45 -19.31
N ASN A 10 -12.37 -1.89 -19.04
CA ASN A 10 -11.31 -1.81 -20.04
C ASN A 10 -10.65 -3.19 -20.23
N THR A 11 -10.79 -3.72 -21.44
CA THR A 11 -10.19 -5.01 -21.84
C THR A 11 -8.88 -4.86 -22.60
N GLU A 12 -8.49 -3.63 -22.94
CA GLU A 12 -7.28 -3.34 -23.70
C GLU A 12 -6.06 -3.19 -22.78
N TYR A 13 -6.21 -2.41 -21.70
CA TYR A 13 -5.11 -2.09 -20.78
C TYR A 13 -5.32 -2.73 -19.41
N PRO A 14 -4.23 -3.16 -18.75
CA PRO A 14 -4.30 -3.65 -17.37
C PRO A 14 -4.58 -2.50 -16.40
N THR A 15 -5.26 -2.82 -15.32
CA THR A 15 -5.46 -1.93 -14.18
C THR A 15 -4.36 -2.17 -13.15
N GLU A 16 -3.75 -1.11 -12.68
CA GLU A 16 -2.62 -1.17 -11.74
C GLU A 16 -2.83 -0.17 -10.60
N THR A 17 -2.36 -0.53 -9.40
CA THR A 17 -2.18 0.41 -8.29
C THR A 17 -0.70 0.70 -8.13
N THR A 18 -0.27 1.93 -8.33
CA THR A 18 1.11 2.34 -8.09
C THR A 18 1.38 2.44 -6.59
N VAL A 19 2.31 1.62 -6.09
CA VAL A 19 2.78 1.67 -4.70
C VAL A 19 3.80 2.80 -4.54
N PHE A 20 4.79 2.85 -5.45
CA PHE A 20 5.67 3.99 -5.62
C PHE A 20 6.20 4.08 -7.06
N GLN A 21 6.58 5.29 -7.44
CA GLN A 21 7.30 5.60 -8.67
C GLN A 21 8.26 6.75 -8.39
N LEU A 22 9.55 6.54 -8.56
CA LEU A 22 10.59 7.49 -8.18
C LEU A 22 11.69 7.56 -9.24
N ALA A 23 12.32 8.72 -9.34
CA ALA A 23 13.55 8.86 -10.10
C ALA A 23 14.69 8.16 -9.35
N ALA A 24 15.45 7.34 -10.05
CA ALA A 24 16.67 6.72 -9.52
C ALA A 24 17.84 7.71 -9.69
N ILE A 25 17.94 8.69 -8.78
CA ILE A 25 18.78 9.87 -8.96
C ILE A 25 20.26 9.59 -8.70
N THR A 26 20.61 8.53 -7.97
CA THR A 26 22.02 8.23 -7.63
C THR A 26 22.36 6.76 -7.81
N PRO A 27 23.65 6.44 -8.16
CA PRO A 27 24.12 5.07 -8.21
C PRO A 27 23.98 4.32 -6.87
N GLU A 28 24.00 5.04 -5.77
CA GLU A 28 23.81 4.49 -4.42
C GLU A 28 22.37 4.00 -4.20
N ASN A 29 21.41 4.62 -4.84
CA ASN A 29 20.01 4.21 -4.83
C ASN A 29 19.77 2.88 -5.58
N HIS A 30 20.64 2.54 -6.53
CA HIS A 30 20.65 1.22 -7.16
C HIS A 30 20.94 0.11 -6.16
N LYS A 31 21.71 0.37 -5.11
CA LYS A 31 22.09 -0.61 -4.09
C LYS A 31 20.88 -1.16 -3.31
N TYR A 32 19.85 -0.36 -3.17
CA TYR A 32 18.58 -0.77 -2.53
C TYR A 32 17.61 -1.38 -3.54
N TRP A 33 17.75 -1.03 -4.82
CA TRP A 33 16.93 -1.58 -5.89
C TRP A 33 17.42 -2.94 -6.42
N ASP A 34 18.64 -3.36 -6.11
CA ASP A 34 19.06 -4.76 -6.21
C ASP A 34 18.16 -5.71 -5.39
N GLY A 35 17.21 -5.17 -4.69
CA GLY A 35 16.03 -5.82 -4.12
C GLY A 35 15.13 -6.54 -5.12
N TYR A 36 15.50 -6.62 -6.39
CA TYR A 36 15.01 -7.63 -7.34
C TYR A 36 15.13 -9.07 -6.82
N LYS A 37 15.94 -9.29 -5.82
CA LYS A 37 16.05 -10.50 -5.01
C LYS A 37 15.13 -10.47 -3.79
N SER A 38 14.15 -9.55 -3.76
CA SER A 38 13.15 -9.56 -2.69
C SER A 38 12.41 -10.90 -2.72
N ASP A 39 12.00 -11.36 -1.56
CA ASP A 39 11.13 -12.52 -1.39
C ASP A 39 9.73 -12.31 -2.04
N GLY A 40 9.60 -11.25 -2.82
CA GLY A 40 8.39 -10.81 -3.47
C GLY A 40 7.37 -10.16 -2.53
N GLN A 41 7.66 -9.97 -1.26
CA GLN A 41 6.76 -9.33 -0.30
C GLN A 41 7.32 -8.03 0.29
N THR A 42 8.65 -7.86 0.27
CA THR A 42 9.31 -6.71 0.88
C THR A 42 10.11 -5.94 -0.15
N TYR A 43 9.96 -4.62 -0.16
CA TYR A 43 10.67 -3.69 -1.05
C TYR A 43 11.14 -2.48 -0.27
N ILE A 44 12.28 -1.92 -0.63
CA ILE A 44 12.74 -0.64 -0.10
C ILE A 44 12.97 0.28 -1.30
N ASP A 45 12.36 1.45 -1.27
CA ASP A 45 12.53 2.43 -2.34
C ASP A 45 13.88 3.17 -2.22
N PRO A 46 14.28 3.95 -3.24
CA PRO A 46 15.50 4.73 -3.21
C PRO A 46 15.61 5.72 -2.05
N ASN A 47 14.53 6.08 -1.40
CA ASN A 47 14.49 7.00 -0.26
C ASN A 47 14.57 6.28 1.11
N GLY A 48 14.72 4.96 1.11
CA GLY A 48 14.76 4.16 2.33
C GLY A 48 13.39 3.94 2.99
N VAL A 49 12.31 4.06 2.22
CA VAL A 49 10.98 3.68 2.67
C VAL A 49 10.72 2.22 2.32
N GLY A 50 10.34 1.44 3.32
CA GLY A 50 10.01 0.03 3.17
C GLY A 50 8.54 -0.19 2.86
N TYR A 51 8.28 -1.20 2.04
CA TYR A 51 6.93 -1.64 1.65
C TYR A 51 6.81 -3.13 1.90
N TYR A 52 5.81 -3.51 2.67
CA TYR A 52 5.39 -4.89 2.85
C TYR A 52 4.10 -5.12 2.08
N LEU A 53 4.09 -6.07 1.17
CA LEU A 53 2.93 -6.44 0.36
C LEU A 53 2.35 -7.76 0.84
N SER A 54 1.04 -7.86 1.00
CA SER A 54 0.41 -9.12 1.34
C SER A 54 0.61 -10.17 0.23
N LYS A 55 0.51 -11.45 0.59
CA LYS A 55 0.79 -12.57 -0.34
C LYS A 55 -0.16 -12.66 -1.53
N SER A 56 -1.36 -12.12 -1.38
CA SER A 56 -2.44 -12.22 -2.38
C SER A 56 -2.27 -11.31 -3.60
N SER A 57 -1.36 -10.33 -3.56
CA SER A 57 -1.25 -9.33 -4.62
C SER A 57 -0.22 -9.74 -5.68
N THR A 58 -0.64 -9.83 -6.94
CA THR A 58 0.28 -9.87 -8.08
C THR A 58 0.94 -8.51 -8.23
N ARG A 59 2.25 -8.50 -8.48
CA ARG A 59 3.05 -7.27 -8.48
C ARG A 59 4.02 -7.21 -9.65
N SER A 60 4.37 -5.99 -10.04
CA SER A 60 5.43 -5.72 -11.01
C SER A 60 6.36 -4.68 -10.42
N ALA A 61 7.63 -5.04 -10.30
CA ALA A 61 8.70 -4.12 -9.93
C ALA A 61 9.56 -3.89 -11.16
N LYS A 62 9.81 -2.61 -11.51
CA LYS A 62 10.55 -2.24 -12.71
C LYS A 62 11.64 -1.24 -12.37
N TYR A 63 12.78 -1.41 -13.03
CA TYR A 63 13.80 -0.39 -13.19
C TYR A 63 13.92 -0.08 -14.68
N GLU A 64 13.74 1.18 -15.03
CA GLU A 64 13.76 1.65 -16.41
C GLU A 64 14.88 2.66 -16.58
N LYS A 65 15.95 2.23 -17.25
CA LYS A 65 17.11 3.08 -17.53
C LYS A 65 16.82 3.98 -18.73
N ASN A 66 17.21 5.27 -18.61
CA ASN A 66 17.00 6.27 -19.65
C ASN A 66 15.55 6.36 -20.15
N PHE A 67 14.60 6.17 -19.26
CA PHE A 67 13.18 6.25 -19.61
C PHE A 67 12.85 7.64 -20.16
N PRO A 68 12.29 7.72 -21.39
CA PRO A 68 11.95 9.00 -21.99
C PRO A 68 10.79 9.64 -21.26
N GLN A 69 10.95 10.92 -20.94
CA GLN A 69 9.89 11.72 -20.34
C GLN A 69 9.39 12.75 -21.36
N VAL A 70 8.11 12.67 -21.65
CA VAL A 70 7.44 13.66 -22.50
C VAL A 70 6.56 14.51 -21.60
N THR A 71 6.88 15.80 -21.54
CA THR A 71 5.98 16.77 -20.91
C THR A 71 4.74 16.96 -21.78
N VAL A 72 3.58 16.61 -21.24
CA VAL A 72 2.30 16.95 -21.84
C VAL A 72 1.95 18.37 -21.40
N GLY A 73 2.38 19.37 -22.17
CA GLY A 73 2.08 20.77 -21.89
C GLY A 73 2.87 21.76 -22.74
N GLU A 74 2.32 22.92 -22.98
CA GLU A 74 2.82 23.94 -23.94
C GLU A 74 4.16 24.60 -23.52
N ARG A 75 4.71 24.33 -22.32
CA ARG A 75 5.84 25.07 -21.76
C ARG A 75 7.23 24.42 -21.89
N SER A 76 7.33 23.18 -22.33
CA SER A 76 8.62 22.53 -22.55
C SER A 76 8.56 21.54 -23.69
N THR A 77 9.29 21.83 -24.75
CA THR A 77 9.43 20.96 -25.93
C THR A 77 10.72 20.12 -25.90
N LYS A 78 11.50 20.20 -24.84
CA LYS A 78 12.75 19.44 -24.74
C LYS A 78 12.45 18.06 -24.13
N PRO A 79 12.70 16.96 -24.87
CA PRO A 79 12.62 15.63 -24.31
C PRO A 79 13.66 15.49 -23.21
N THR A 80 13.24 14.94 -22.08
CA THR A 80 14.13 14.54 -20.98
C THR A 80 14.10 13.04 -20.84
N SER A 81 15.14 12.47 -20.29
CA SER A 81 15.19 11.06 -19.93
C SER A 81 15.83 10.92 -18.56
N GLY A 82 15.48 9.86 -17.86
CA GLY A 82 16.04 9.56 -16.54
C GLY A 82 15.83 8.10 -16.17
N ASP A 83 16.54 7.68 -15.14
CA ASP A 83 16.36 6.34 -14.59
C ASP A 83 15.21 6.36 -13.58
N TRP A 84 14.30 5.42 -13.71
CA TRP A 84 13.11 5.32 -12.87
C TRP A 84 12.97 3.95 -12.25
N VAL A 85 12.43 3.94 -11.04
CA VAL A 85 12.03 2.74 -10.33
C VAL A 85 10.55 2.82 -10.00
N SER A 86 9.84 1.74 -10.19
CA SER A 86 8.41 1.66 -9.86
C SER A 86 8.03 0.30 -9.27
N LEU A 87 7.05 0.32 -8.40
CA LEU A 87 6.39 -0.86 -7.88
C LEU A 87 4.88 -0.69 -8.06
N THR A 88 4.26 -1.61 -8.77
CA THR A 88 2.83 -1.63 -9.01
C THR A 88 2.20 -2.95 -8.57
N LEU A 89 0.95 -2.88 -8.14
CA LEU A 89 0.08 -4.04 -7.91
C LEU A 89 -0.79 -4.23 -9.14
N GLN A 90 -0.78 -5.45 -9.69
CA GLN A 90 -1.45 -5.78 -10.94
C GLN A 90 -2.84 -6.35 -10.65
N HIS A 91 -3.87 -5.73 -11.20
CA HIS A 91 -5.26 -6.20 -11.07
C HIS A 91 -5.78 -6.88 -12.35
N GLY A 92 -4.97 -6.88 -13.42
CA GLY A 92 -5.36 -7.46 -14.71
C GLY A 92 -6.23 -6.52 -15.56
N LYS A 93 -6.75 -7.05 -16.66
CA LYS A 93 -7.66 -6.33 -17.55
C LYS A 93 -9.09 -6.53 -17.09
N ALA A 94 -9.90 -5.47 -17.16
CA ALA A 94 -11.29 -5.47 -16.72
C ALA A 94 -11.50 -6.17 -15.36
N PRO A 95 -10.74 -5.78 -14.30
CA PRO A 95 -10.87 -6.43 -13.00
C PRO A 95 -12.28 -6.26 -12.45
N ARG A 96 -12.71 -7.22 -11.62
CA ARG A 96 -13.99 -7.19 -10.92
C ARG A 96 -13.77 -7.56 -9.46
N GLY A 97 -13.98 -6.58 -8.58
CA GLY A 97 -13.83 -6.77 -7.14
C GLY A 97 -12.39 -7.07 -6.70
N ALA A 98 -11.39 -6.57 -7.42
CA ALA A 98 -10.00 -6.75 -7.02
C ALA A 98 -9.68 -5.92 -5.77
N SER A 99 -8.68 -6.37 -5.01
CA SER A 99 -8.30 -5.74 -3.75
C SER A 99 -6.78 -5.77 -3.56
N TYR A 100 -6.28 -4.93 -2.66
CA TYR A 100 -4.89 -4.95 -2.25
C TYR A 100 -4.71 -4.58 -0.78
N GLU A 101 -3.61 -5.04 -0.24
CA GLU A 101 -3.12 -4.70 1.10
C GLU A 101 -1.62 -4.50 1.05
N TYR A 102 -1.12 -3.38 1.58
CA TYR A 102 0.29 -3.17 1.84
C TYR A 102 0.52 -2.24 3.04
N ALA A 103 1.68 -2.39 3.68
CA ALA A 103 2.14 -1.49 4.73
C ALA A 103 3.34 -0.68 4.25
N VAL A 104 3.45 0.55 4.74
CA VAL A 104 4.57 1.47 4.48
C VAL A 104 5.33 1.66 5.78
N LEU A 105 6.63 1.44 5.76
CA LEU A 105 7.54 1.59 6.90
C LEU A 105 8.58 2.67 6.58
N PRO A 106 8.37 3.92 7.02
CA PRO A 106 9.36 4.98 6.84
C PRO A 106 10.66 4.67 7.58
N ARG A 107 11.79 5.06 6.98
CA ARG A 107 13.14 4.94 7.60
C ARG A 107 13.43 3.52 8.12
N THR A 108 13.26 2.51 7.27
CA THR A 108 13.50 1.12 7.61
C THR A 108 14.71 0.57 6.86
N ASP A 109 15.20 -0.57 7.32
CA ASP A 109 16.22 -1.37 6.64
C ASP A 109 15.67 -2.77 6.28
N ALA A 110 16.44 -3.53 5.51
CA ALA A 110 16.03 -4.84 5.02
C ALA A 110 15.80 -5.87 6.16
N VAL A 111 16.52 -5.75 7.26
CA VAL A 111 16.39 -6.67 8.41
C VAL A 111 15.09 -6.38 9.15
N SER A 112 14.84 -5.12 9.46
CA SER A 112 13.63 -4.65 10.15
C SER A 112 12.38 -4.93 9.31
N LEU A 113 12.45 -4.67 8.00
CA LEU A 113 11.34 -4.92 7.09
C LEU A 113 11.00 -6.41 6.97
N LYS A 114 12.01 -7.29 6.88
CA LYS A 114 11.80 -8.74 6.90
C LYS A 114 11.27 -9.26 8.23
N ALA A 115 11.69 -8.67 9.35
CA ALA A 115 11.14 -8.99 10.65
C ALA A 115 9.66 -8.61 10.74
N PHE A 116 9.30 -7.41 10.27
CA PHE A 116 7.91 -6.97 10.15
C PHE A 116 7.07 -7.91 9.26
N ALA A 117 7.59 -8.31 8.10
CA ALA A 117 6.87 -9.21 7.18
C ALA A 117 6.56 -10.58 7.79
N LYS A 118 7.43 -11.09 8.69
CA LYS A 118 7.19 -12.34 9.43
C LYS A 118 6.10 -12.22 10.48
N LYS A 119 5.99 -11.05 11.11
CA LYS A 119 5.02 -10.76 12.17
C LYS A 119 4.56 -9.30 12.07
N PRO A 120 3.61 -9.00 11.16
CA PRO A 120 3.08 -7.65 11.05
C PRO A 120 2.49 -7.17 12.38
N SER A 121 2.75 -5.91 12.73
CA SER A 121 2.23 -5.29 13.95
C SER A 121 0.79 -4.79 13.82
N TYR A 122 0.05 -5.27 12.85
CA TYR A 122 -1.34 -4.92 12.63
C TYR A 122 -2.17 -6.15 12.21
N LYS A 123 -3.48 -6.03 12.34
CA LYS A 123 -4.47 -6.98 11.84
C LYS A 123 -5.55 -6.22 11.07
N VAL A 124 -5.87 -6.69 9.87
CA VAL A 124 -7.06 -6.24 9.13
C VAL A 124 -8.26 -6.99 9.69
N LEU A 125 -9.24 -6.26 10.24
CA LEU A 125 -10.46 -6.80 10.80
C LEU A 125 -11.57 -6.88 9.76
N GLN A 126 -11.61 -5.89 8.86
CA GLN A 126 -12.54 -5.85 7.74
C GLN A 126 -11.89 -5.14 6.55
N GLN A 127 -12.12 -5.67 5.37
CA GLN A 127 -11.69 -5.07 4.11
C GLN A 127 -12.68 -5.46 3.01
N ASP A 128 -13.69 -4.63 2.83
CA ASP A 128 -14.72 -4.79 1.81
C ASP A 128 -15.25 -3.43 1.35
N ARG A 129 -16.25 -3.43 0.47
CA ARG A 129 -16.88 -2.20 -0.03
C ARG A 129 -17.54 -1.33 1.04
N ASN A 130 -17.85 -1.89 2.20
CA ASN A 130 -18.54 -1.19 3.27
C ASN A 130 -17.57 -0.54 4.25
N ALA A 131 -16.45 -1.20 4.55
CA ALA A 131 -15.49 -0.67 5.52
C ALA A 131 -14.06 -1.20 5.32
N HIS A 132 -13.10 -0.38 5.74
CA HIS A 132 -11.75 -0.80 6.04
C HIS A 132 -11.46 -0.60 7.52
N ILE A 133 -11.17 -1.68 8.24
CA ILE A 133 -10.92 -1.65 9.69
C ILE A 133 -9.58 -2.32 9.97
N VAL A 134 -8.68 -1.58 10.61
CA VAL A 134 -7.33 -2.04 10.91
C VAL A 134 -7.02 -1.81 12.38
N ARG A 135 -6.54 -2.85 13.05
CA ARG A 135 -6.07 -2.78 14.44
C ARG A 135 -4.55 -2.83 14.50
N SER A 136 -3.94 -1.84 15.16
CA SER A 136 -2.55 -1.91 15.61
C SER A 136 -2.44 -2.89 16.77
N LEU A 137 -1.46 -3.80 16.69
CA LEU A 137 -1.19 -4.77 17.74
C LEU A 137 -0.22 -4.24 18.79
N THR A 138 0.43 -3.10 18.52
CA THR A 138 1.41 -2.46 19.42
C THR A 138 0.82 -1.32 20.23
N ASP A 139 -0.14 -0.58 19.65
CA ASP A 139 -0.60 0.69 20.21
C ASP A 139 -2.03 0.64 20.79
N ASN A 140 -2.65 -0.55 20.79
CA ASN A 140 -4.06 -0.75 21.18
C ASN A 140 -5.00 0.21 20.43
N LEU A 141 -4.71 0.47 19.16
CA LEU A 141 -5.39 1.43 18.33
C LEU A 141 -6.18 0.70 17.24
N THR A 142 -7.45 1.02 17.07
CA THR A 142 -8.23 0.53 15.93
C THR A 142 -8.72 1.71 15.11
N SER A 143 -8.44 1.66 13.81
CA SER A 143 -8.85 2.67 12.82
C SER A 143 -9.97 2.11 11.97
N TYR A 144 -11.02 2.89 11.79
CA TYR A 144 -12.21 2.59 11.02
C TYR A 144 -12.37 3.60 9.90
N VAL A 145 -12.54 3.11 8.68
CA VAL A 145 -13.00 3.87 7.52
C VAL A 145 -14.31 3.23 7.10
N LEU A 146 -15.43 3.89 7.39
CA LEU A 146 -16.78 3.38 7.12
C LEU A 146 -17.33 4.10 5.89
N PHE A 147 -17.55 3.35 4.81
CA PHE A 147 -18.05 3.88 3.54
C PHE A 147 -19.57 3.84 3.49
N GLU A 148 -20.15 2.76 4.00
CA GLU A 148 -21.58 2.52 3.98
C GLU A 148 -22.11 2.28 5.40
N THR A 149 -23.33 2.75 5.69
CA THR A 149 -24.02 2.57 6.97
C THR A 149 -25.54 2.42 6.75
N PRO A 150 -26.28 1.78 7.67
CA PRO A 150 -25.80 1.07 8.87
C PRO A 150 -25.18 -0.28 8.52
N GLN A 151 -24.17 -0.70 9.28
CA GLN A 151 -23.58 -2.01 9.14
C GLN A 151 -23.24 -2.62 10.50
N THR A 152 -23.18 -3.96 10.53
CA THR A 152 -22.64 -4.69 11.67
C THR A 152 -21.12 -4.69 11.55
N LEU A 153 -20.44 -4.18 12.55
CA LEU A 153 -19.00 -4.13 12.61
C LEU A 153 -18.42 -5.41 13.26
N PRO A 154 -17.14 -5.75 13.00
CA PRO A 154 -16.52 -6.94 13.57
C PRO A 154 -16.61 -6.96 15.10
N ALA A 155 -16.96 -8.12 15.66
CA ALA A 155 -17.14 -8.27 17.12
C ALA A 155 -15.86 -8.06 17.94
N ASP A 156 -14.69 -8.28 17.33
CA ASP A 156 -13.38 -8.01 17.94
C ASP A 156 -12.91 -6.54 17.75
N GLY A 157 -13.75 -5.69 17.15
CA GLY A 157 -13.57 -4.26 17.07
C GLY A 157 -14.11 -3.53 18.30
N LEU A 158 -13.62 -2.31 18.56
CA LEU A 158 -14.07 -1.46 19.68
C LEU A 158 -15.37 -0.72 19.38
N LEU A 159 -15.61 -0.39 18.11
CA LEU A 159 -16.82 0.23 17.64
C LEU A 159 -17.78 -0.85 17.19
N GLN A 160 -18.98 -0.87 17.73
CA GLN A 160 -19.99 -1.88 17.39
C GLN A 160 -21.00 -1.39 16.38
N LYS A 161 -21.23 -0.07 16.30
CA LYS A 161 -22.20 0.55 15.41
C LYS A 161 -21.83 1.97 15.04
N ALA A 162 -22.14 2.36 13.82
CA ALA A 162 -22.17 3.73 13.37
C ALA A 162 -23.43 3.98 12.55
N ASP A 163 -23.98 5.17 12.62
CA ASP A 163 -25.17 5.61 11.92
C ASP A 163 -24.89 6.47 10.70
N THR A 164 -23.62 6.82 10.50
CA THR A 164 -23.14 7.60 9.34
C THR A 164 -21.78 7.12 8.88
N SER A 165 -21.48 7.32 7.58
CA SER A 165 -20.15 7.12 7.01
C SER A 165 -19.17 8.05 7.68
N CYS A 166 -18.05 7.54 8.18
CA CYS A 166 -17.09 8.31 8.95
C CYS A 166 -15.70 7.68 9.00
N LEU A 167 -14.75 8.49 9.49
CA LEU A 167 -13.42 8.05 9.90
C LEU A 167 -13.35 8.11 11.42
N VAL A 168 -13.05 6.99 12.07
CA VAL A 168 -12.93 6.90 13.52
C VAL A 168 -11.62 6.20 13.88
N MET A 169 -10.97 6.72 14.91
CA MET A 169 -9.78 6.10 15.50
C MET A 169 -9.99 5.98 17.00
N ILE A 170 -9.94 4.76 17.52
CA ILE A 170 -10.17 4.46 18.93
C ILE A 170 -8.92 3.84 19.52
N ARG A 171 -8.42 4.41 20.63
CA ARG A 171 -7.34 3.83 21.43
C ARG A 171 -7.92 3.30 22.73
N GLU A 172 -7.56 2.07 23.06
CA GLU A 172 -7.79 1.51 24.38
C GLU A 172 -6.66 1.92 25.32
N ASP A 173 -6.90 2.84 26.21
CA ASP A 173 -6.00 3.07 27.33
C ASP A 173 -6.17 1.94 28.34
N ARG A 174 -5.08 1.29 28.72
CA ARG A 174 -5.11 0.37 29.86
C ARG A 174 -5.41 1.22 31.09
N ALA A 175 -6.64 1.21 31.53
CA ALA A 175 -6.94 1.72 32.86
C ALA A 175 -6.11 0.92 33.86
N ASN A 176 -5.16 1.57 34.52
CA ASN A 176 -4.53 1.01 35.71
C ASN A 176 -5.64 0.95 36.75
N CYS A 177 -6.21 -0.23 36.97
CA CYS A 177 -7.00 -0.49 38.16
C CYS A 177 -6.01 -0.50 39.32
N TYR A 178 -5.99 0.58 40.10
CA TYR A 178 -5.36 0.65 41.41
C TYR A 178 -6.31 0.05 42.45
#